data_fbedc0c26fb185a2ceccd97b05519f82
#
_entry.id   fbedc0c26fb185a2ceccd97b05519f82
#
_cell.length_a   1.000
_cell.length_b   1.000
_cell.length_c   1.000
_cell.angle_alpha   90.00
_cell.angle_beta   90.00
_cell.angle_gamma   90.00
#
_symmetry.space_group_name_H-M   'P 1'
#
loop_
_entity.id
_entity.type
_entity.pdbx_description
1 polymer ?
#
loop_
_entity_poly.entity_id
_entity_poly.type
_entity_poly.pdbx_seq_one_letter_code
_entity_poly.pdbx_strand_id
1 'polypeptide(L)'
;MINLRLVLLAALTFGTTAKAHVPVLNLDAKTAVDPFVIDDGQHSKAIYAVLDGDADYYKLDEDRPFDFYVGITAAKLDGCGRQRSFDFEVLNAKFEVIDGRSGTDFEWWEWYEPFGKKWYWVGPEIGADFKSTTVYPAGIYYVRVFNASNTGKYVLAIGDDERFGLGTLLTIRGTMRDTAAMFWDETDCP
;
A
#
# COMPACT_ATOMS: atom_id res chain seq x y z
N MET A 1 30.97 39.28 -39.17
CA MET A 1 30.06 39.44 -38.02
C MET A 1 29.03 38.32 -38.11
N ILE A 2 29.24 37.25 -37.32
CA ILE A 2 28.40 36.07 -37.31
C ILE A 2 27.46 36.19 -36.10
N ASN A 3 26.18 36.37 -36.37
CA ASN A 3 25.14 36.41 -35.33
C ASN A 3 24.83 34.99 -34.87
N LEU A 4 25.32 34.60 -33.71
CA LEU A 4 24.98 33.36 -33.02
C LEU A 4 23.64 33.51 -32.32
N ARG A 5 22.55 33.06 -32.97
CA ARG A 5 21.23 32.98 -32.33
C ARG A 5 21.22 31.74 -31.42
N LEU A 6 21.24 31.99 -30.12
CA LEU A 6 21.07 30.99 -29.09
C LEU A 6 19.59 30.52 -29.11
N VAL A 7 19.34 29.33 -29.65
CA VAL A 7 18.02 28.69 -29.55
C VAL A 7 17.97 27.97 -28.21
N LEU A 8 17.23 28.56 -27.26
CA LEU A 8 16.94 27.95 -25.97
C LEU A 8 15.86 26.90 -26.18
N LEU A 9 16.25 25.63 -26.33
CA LEU A 9 15.31 24.51 -26.39
C LEU A 9 14.79 24.22 -24.98
N ALA A 10 13.62 24.77 -24.66
CA ALA A 10 12.90 24.41 -23.44
C ALA A 10 12.41 22.97 -23.58
N ALA A 11 13.13 22.03 -23.00
CA ALA A 11 12.66 20.66 -22.85
C ALA A 11 11.50 20.68 -21.82
N LEU A 12 10.26 20.70 -22.31
CA LEU A 12 9.09 20.34 -21.51
C LEU A 12 9.21 18.86 -21.16
N THR A 13 9.81 18.56 -20.03
CA THR A 13 9.68 17.25 -19.41
C THR A 13 8.24 17.13 -18.93
N PHE A 14 7.40 16.42 -19.68
CA PHE A 14 6.16 15.87 -19.13
C PHE A 14 6.57 14.88 -18.05
N GLY A 15 6.70 15.36 -16.83
CA GLY A 15 6.79 14.49 -15.67
C GLY A 15 5.47 13.75 -15.56
N THR A 16 5.43 12.49 -15.98
CA THR A 16 4.41 11.58 -15.48
C THR A 16 4.56 11.57 -13.98
N THR A 17 3.57 12.06 -13.25
CA THR A 17 3.53 11.93 -11.79
C THR A 17 3.54 10.44 -11.50
N ALA A 18 4.71 9.93 -11.11
CA ALA A 18 4.81 8.56 -10.63
C ALA A 18 3.95 8.50 -9.38
N LYS A 19 2.86 7.75 -9.42
CA LYS A 19 2.02 7.49 -8.26
C LYS A 19 2.84 6.63 -7.31
N ALA A 20 3.14 7.14 -6.13
CA ALA A 20 3.93 6.43 -5.13
C ALA A 20 3.31 6.62 -3.75
N HIS A 21 3.00 5.52 -3.10
CA HIS A 21 2.59 5.50 -1.70
C HIS A 21 3.81 5.71 -0.79
N VAL A 22 3.63 6.39 0.32
CA VAL A 22 4.68 6.52 1.34
C VAL A 22 4.91 5.13 1.97
N PRO A 23 6.13 4.54 1.84
CA PRO A 23 6.40 3.24 2.42
C PRO A 23 6.51 3.32 3.95
N VAL A 24 5.84 2.40 4.62
CA VAL A 24 5.89 2.20 6.07
C VAL A 24 6.23 0.74 6.33
N LEU A 25 7.30 0.46 7.05
CA LEU A 25 7.62 -0.89 7.50
C LEU A 25 7.09 -1.06 8.93
N ASN A 26 6.15 -1.97 9.12
CA ASN A 26 5.60 -2.30 10.42
C ASN A 26 5.52 -3.82 10.59
N LEU A 27 6.41 -4.35 11.43
CA LEU A 27 6.53 -5.78 11.73
C LEU A 27 5.97 -6.16 13.11
N ASP A 28 5.51 -5.17 13.88
CA ASP A 28 4.91 -5.41 15.18
C ASP A 28 3.55 -6.09 15.01
N ALA A 29 3.16 -6.90 16.00
CA ALA A 29 1.83 -7.49 16.06
C ALA A 29 0.75 -6.40 16.10
N LYS A 30 -0.30 -6.55 15.30
CA LYS A 30 -1.40 -5.60 15.16
C LYS A 30 -2.71 -6.30 15.51
N THR A 31 -3.07 -6.29 16.77
CA THR A 31 -4.25 -7.00 17.26
C THR A 31 -5.48 -6.09 17.30
N ALA A 32 -6.67 -6.68 17.51
CA ALA A 32 -7.90 -5.91 17.67
C ALA A 32 -7.88 -4.97 18.90
N VAL A 33 -7.08 -5.31 19.94
CA VAL A 33 -6.95 -4.49 21.15
C VAL A 33 -5.78 -3.51 21.09
N ASP A 34 -4.81 -3.75 20.19
CA ASP A 34 -3.65 -2.91 19.93
C ASP A 34 -3.41 -2.82 18.42
N PRO A 35 -4.28 -2.12 17.67
CA PRO A 35 -4.16 -2.01 16.22
C PRO A 35 -3.09 -1.00 15.83
N PHE A 36 -2.53 -1.15 14.63
CA PHE A 36 -1.73 -0.08 14.03
C PHE A 36 -2.63 1.11 13.70
N VAL A 37 -2.33 2.29 14.26
CA VAL A 37 -3.11 3.51 14.03
C VAL A 37 -2.64 4.21 12.75
N ILE A 38 -3.57 4.49 11.86
CA ILE A 38 -3.37 5.26 10.64
C ILE A 38 -3.88 6.68 10.91
N ASP A 39 -2.96 7.64 11.03
CA ASP A 39 -3.28 9.03 11.42
C ASP A 39 -4.15 9.78 10.41
N ASP A 40 -4.12 9.40 9.14
CA ASP A 40 -4.86 10.03 8.04
C ASP A 40 -5.12 8.96 6.98
N GLY A 41 -6.37 8.53 6.87
CA GLY A 41 -6.81 7.48 5.96
C GLY A 41 -6.81 7.88 4.49
N GLN A 42 -6.74 9.18 4.18
CA GLN A 42 -6.62 9.66 2.81
C GLN A 42 -5.17 9.74 2.35
N HIS A 43 -4.22 9.94 3.28
CA HIS A 43 -2.80 10.02 2.95
C HIS A 43 -2.27 8.67 2.47
N SER A 44 -1.80 8.64 1.23
CA SER A 44 -1.32 7.45 0.53
C SER A 44 -0.14 6.79 1.25
N LYS A 45 -0.35 5.58 1.77
CA LYS A 45 0.65 4.77 2.48
C LYS A 45 0.69 3.35 1.93
N ALA A 46 1.88 2.79 1.78
CA ALA A 46 2.13 1.37 1.55
C ALA A 46 2.73 0.76 2.81
N ILE A 47 1.93 0.01 3.57
CA ILE A 47 2.34 -0.57 4.85
C ILE A 47 2.78 -2.00 4.60
N TYR A 48 4.08 -2.23 4.70
CA TYR A 48 4.73 -3.54 4.58
C TYR A 48 4.64 -4.27 5.90
N ALA A 49 4.00 -5.44 5.90
CA ALA A 49 3.69 -6.19 7.10
C ALA A 49 3.78 -7.70 6.87
N VAL A 50 3.76 -8.45 7.97
CA VAL A 50 3.82 -9.91 7.98
C VAL A 50 2.72 -10.43 8.89
N LEU A 51 1.87 -11.32 8.36
CA LEU A 51 1.00 -12.14 9.22
C LEU A 51 1.84 -13.22 9.89
N ASP A 52 1.75 -13.32 11.20
CA ASP A 52 2.49 -14.25 12.04
C ASP A 52 1.56 -15.00 13.02
N GLY A 53 0.60 -15.72 12.48
CA GLY A 53 -0.34 -16.57 13.23
C GLY A 53 -1.71 -15.96 13.47
N ASP A 54 -1.83 -14.63 13.57
CA ASP A 54 -3.07 -13.91 13.79
C ASP A 54 -3.38 -12.93 12.66
N ALA A 55 -4.63 -12.46 12.60
CA ALA A 55 -5.05 -11.39 11.70
C ALA A 55 -4.49 -10.04 12.17
N ASP A 56 -4.05 -9.21 11.24
CA ASP A 56 -3.59 -7.85 11.51
C ASP A 56 -4.74 -6.84 11.48
N TYR A 57 -4.71 -5.87 12.39
CA TYR A 57 -5.70 -4.81 12.50
C TYR A 57 -5.08 -3.43 12.35
N TYR A 58 -5.74 -2.59 11.55
CA TYR A 58 -5.39 -1.19 11.29
C TYR A 58 -6.56 -0.31 11.66
N LYS A 59 -6.33 0.72 12.47
CA LYS A 59 -7.38 1.63 12.92
C LYS A 59 -7.29 2.96 12.16
N LEU A 60 -8.43 3.43 11.67
CA LEU A 60 -8.65 4.79 11.17
C LEU A 60 -9.64 5.50 12.10
N ASP A 61 -9.39 6.78 12.39
CA ASP A 61 -10.26 7.60 13.26
C ASP A 61 -10.44 8.97 12.57
N GLU A 62 -11.47 9.09 11.76
CA GLU A 62 -11.69 10.23 10.86
C GLU A 62 -12.78 11.14 11.41
N ASP A 63 -12.48 12.41 11.58
CA ASP A 63 -13.39 13.42 12.13
C ASP A 63 -14.34 14.05 11.08
N ARG A 64 -14.14 13.73 9.81
CA ARG A 64 -14.92 14.20 8.65
C ARG A 64 -15.08 13.11 7.59
N PRO A 65 -16.02 13.23 6.66
CA PRO A 65 -16.08 12.32 5.50
C PRO A 65 -14.77 12.35 4.71
N PHE A 66 -14.33 11.19 4.24
CA PHE A 66 -13.04 11.01 3.57
C PHE A 66 -13.13 10.05 2.38
N ASP A 67 -12.29 10.27 1.38
CA ASP A 67 -12.12 9.37 0.27
C ASP A 67 -11.43 8.10 0.75
N PHE A 68 -12.15 6.96 0.71
CA PHE A 68 -11.65 5.70 1.23
C PHE A 68 -11.08 4.82 0.12
N TYR A 69 -9.82 4.50 0.26
CA TYR A 69 -9.12 3.53 -0.56
C TYR A 69 -8.38 2.53 0.33
N VAL A 70 -8.53 1.25 0.01
CA VAL A 70 -7.70 0.17 0.57
C VAL A 70 -7.48 -0.92 -0.47
N GLY A 71 -6.25 -1.40 -0.57
CA GLY A 71 -5.88 -2.48 -1.46
C GLY A 71 -4.77 -3.34 -0.87
N ILE A 72 -4.67 -4.58 -1.34
CA ILE A 72 -3.61 -5.52 -0.93
C ILE A 72 -2.71 -5.81 -2.11
N THR A 73 -1.39 -5.77 -1.86
CA THR A 73 -0.39 -6.30 -2.78
C THR A 73 0.56 -7.26 -2.07
N ALA A 74 1.29 -8.04 -2.82
CA ALA A 74 2.35 -8.91 -2.30
C ALA A 74 3.60 -8.78 -3.18
N ALA A 75 4.79 -9.02 -2.61
CA ALA A 75 6.02 -9.03 -3.37
C ALA A 75 5.99 -10.14 -4.43
N LYS A 76 6.37 -9.81 -5.67
CA LYS A 76 6.60 -10.80 -6.71
C LYS A 76 8.09 -11.11 -6.77
N LEU A 77 8.45 -12.33 -6.42
CA LEU A 77 9.82 -12.82 -6.45
C LEU A 77 10.12 -13.42 -7.83
N ASP A 78 11.35 -13.23 -8.29
CA ASP A 78 11.78 -13.75 -9.58
C ASP A 78 11.78 -15.30 -9.59
N GLY A 79 11.13 -15.87 -10.59
CA GLY A 79 11.01 -17.33 -10.73
C GLY A 79 9.96 -17.96 -9.83
N CYS A 80 9.34 -17.23 -8.93
CA CYS A 80 8.29 -17.72 -8.05
C CYS A 80 6.88 -17.32 -8.55
N GLY A 81 5.95 -18.25 -8.47
CA GLY A 81 4.52 -17.91 -8.57
C GLY A 81 4.04 -17.13 -7.34
N ARG A 82 2.79 -16.69 -7.36
CA ARG A 82 2.17 -16.06 -6.18
C ARG A 82 2.04 -17.09 -5.04
N GLN A 83 2.64 -16.77 -3.91
CA GLN A 83 2.75 -17.71 -2.79
C GLN A 83 1.51 -17.73 -1.89
N ARG A 84 0.90 -16.56 -1.68
CA ARG A 84 -0.23 -16.38 -0.76
C ARG A 84 -1.30 -15.48 -1.37
N SER A 85 -2.55 -15.72 -0.98
CA SER A 85 -3.65 -14.77 -1.12
C SER A 85 -3.90 -14.14 0.23
N PHE A 86 -4.40 -12.91 0.22
CA PHE A 86 -4.77 -12.18 1.43
C PHE A 86 -6.15 -11.61 1.23
N ASP A 87 -7.00 -11.80 2.23
CA ASP A 87 -8.33 -11.23 2.34
C ASP A 87 -8.25 -9.99 3.23
N PHE A 88 -9.17 -9.06 3.06
CA PHE A 88 -9.35 -8.00 4.04
C PHE A 88 -10.81 -7.66 4.23
N GLU A 89 -11.11 -7.15 5.42
CA GLU A 89 -12.43 -6.65 5.79
C GLU A 89 -12.31 -5.26 6.38
N VAL A 90 -13.33 -4.45 6.14
CA VAL A 90 -13.52 -3.16 6.79
C VAL A 90 -14.60 -3.32 7.86
N LEU A 91 -14.27 -2.94 9.08
CA LEU A 91 -15.17 -3.04 10.22
C LEU A 91 -15.48 -1.64 10.76
N ASN A 92 -16.68 -1.48 11.29
CA ASN A 92 -17.07 -0.25 12.01
C ASN A 92 -16.52 -0.24 13.46
N ALA A 93 -16.82 0.82 14.22
CA ALA A 93 -16.41 0.97 15.62
C ALA A 93 -16.90 -0.15 16.57
N LYS A 94 -17.87 -0.97 16.15
CA LYS A 94 -18.38 -2.12 16.91
C LYS A 94 -17.77 -3.45 16.44
N PHE A 95 -16.77 -3.40 15.56
CA PHE A 95 -16.19 -4.57 14.91
C PHE A 95 -17.18 -5.37 14.05
N GLU A 96 -18.24 -4.74 13.56
CA GLU A 96 -19.14 -5.33 12.56
C GLU A 96 -18.56 -5.11 11.17
N VAL A 97 -18.50 -6.16 10.35
CA VAL A 97 -18.02 -6.09 8.96
C VAL A 97 -19.01 -5.27 8.13
N ILE A 98 -18.51 -4.23 7.47
CA ILE A 98 -19.31 -3.34 6.62
C ILE A 98 -18.91 -3.42 5.15
N ASP A 99 -17.68 -3.86 4.84
CA ASP A 99 -17.19 -4.13 3.49
C ASP A 99 -16.02 -5.14 3.57
N GLY A 100 -15.54 -5.64 2.45
CA GLY A 100 -14.38 -6.52 2.39
C GLY A 100 -14.16 -7.11 1.02
N ARG A 101 -13.00 -7.74 0.84
CA ARG A 101 -12.63 -8.40 -0.41
C ARG A 101 -11.90 -9.70 -0.12
N SER A 102 -12.23 -10.73 -0.90
CA SER A 102 -11.52 -12.00 -0.90
C SER A 102 -10.36 -11.97 -1.90
N GLY A 103 -9.17 -12.24 -1.43
CA GLY A 103 -8.00 -12.43 -2.30
C GLY A 103 -7.91 -13.84 -2.85
N THR A 104 -8.65 -14.81 -2.26
CA THR A 104 -8.71 -16.18 -2.74
C THR A 104 -9.49 -16.26 -4.05
N ASP A 105 -10.57 -15.50 -4.18
CA ASP A 105 -11.45 -15.48 -5.35
C ASP A 105 -11.05 -14.38 -6.36
N PHE A 106 -10.01 -13.62 -6.07
CA PHE A 106 -9.55 -12.52 -6.92
C PHE A 106 -8.51 -13.00 -7.93
N GLU A 107 -8.56 -12.48 -9.15
CA GLU A 107 -7.55 -12.70 -10.18
C GLU A 107 -6.39 -11.72 -9.98
N TRP A 108 -5.35 -12.17 -9.26
CA TRP A 108 -4.15 -11.36 -9.00
C TRP A 108 -3.38 -11.15 -10.29
N TRP A 109 -2.85 -9.92 -10.49
CA TRP A 109 -2.10 -9.56 -11.68
C TRP A 109 -0.73 -8.95 -11.34
N GLU A 110 0.17 -8.98 -12.27
CA GLU A 110 1.54 -8.51 -12.09
C GLU A 110 1.65 -7.02 -12.41
N TRP A 111 2.28 -6.27 -11.53
CA TRP A 111 2.53 -4.85 -11.72
C TRP A 111 3.97 -4.48 -11.36
N TYR A 112 4.62 -3.73 -12.25
CA TYR A 112 5.93 -3.15 -11.98
C TYR A 112 5.77 -1.75 -11.41
N GLU A 113 6.20 -1.55 -10.16
CA GLU A 113 6.22 -0.26 -9.49
C GLU A 113 7.51 0.49 -9.88
N PRO A 114 7.42 1.62 -10.65
CA PRO A 114 8.60 2.23 -11.25
C PRO A 114 9.48 3.01 -10.27
N PHE A 115 8.94 3.49 -9.15
CA PHE A 115 9.69 4.27 -8.17
C PHE A 115 10.62 3.38 -7.34
N GLY A 116 10.12 2.32 -6.73
CA GLY A 116 10.88 1.29 -6.00
C GLY A 116 11.57 0.29 -6.91
N LYS A 117 11.23 0.27 -8.21
CA LYS A 117 11.74 -0.68 -9.20
C LYS A 117 11.54 -2.14 -8.78
N LYS A 118 10.34 -2.44 -8.29
CA LYS A 118 9.98 -3.76 -7.79
C LYS A 118 8.71 -4.27 -8.46
N TRP A 119 8.64 -5.58 -8.63
CA TRP A 119 7.44 -6.24 -9.10
C TRP A 119 6.53 -6.65 -7.94
N TYR A 120 5.24 -6.50 -8.15
CA TYR A 120 4.19 -6.88 -7.21
C TYR A 120 3.16 -7.79 -7.86
N TRP A 121 2.56 -8.62 -7.05
CA TRP A 121 1.25 -9.16 -7.27
C TRP A 121 0.23 -8.19 -6.70
N VAL A 122 -0.67 -7.68 -7.55
CA VAL A 122 -1.76 -6.80 -7.13
C VAL A 122 -2.98 -7.65 -6.85
N GLY A 123 -3.51 -7.54 -5.65
CA GLY A 123 -4.70 -8.21 -5.16
C GLY A 123 -5.93 -7.32 -5.18
N PRO A 124 -6.98 -7.70 -4.42
CA PRO A 124 -8.23 -6.97 -4.41
C PRO A 124 -8.11 -5.59 -3.74
N GLU A 125 -9.01 -4.67 -4.14
CA GLU A 125 -9.10 -3.33 -3.59
C GLU A 125 -10.56 -2.89 -3.38
N ILE A 126 -10.79 -1.98 -2.44
CA ILE A 126 -11.95 -1.09 -2.40
C ILE A 126 -11.48 0.22 -3.04
N GLY A 127 -11.92 0.43 -4.26
CA GLY A 127 -11.44 1.46 -5.16
C GLY A 127 -11.32 0.92 -6.58
N ALA A 128 -10.61 1.63 -7.44
CA ALA A 128 -10.25 1.21 -8.78
C ALA A 128 -8.95 1.89 -9.21
N ASP A 129 -8.04 1.15 -9.84
CA ASP A 129 -6.78 1.68 -10.36
C ASP A 129 -5.96 2.46 -9.30
N PHE A 130 -5.91 1.92 -8.08
CA PHE A 130 -5.24 2.52 -6.90
C PHE A 130 -5.84 3.87 -6.48
N LYS A 131 -7.13 4.10 -6.73
CA LYS A 131 -7.85 5.31 -6.39
C LYS A 131 -9.15 5.01 -5.65
N SER A 132 -9.51 5.90 -4.73
CA SER A 132 -10.82 5.89 -4.09
C SER A 132 -11.93 6.07 -5.12
N THR A 133 -13.00 5.32 -4.96
CA THR A 133 -14.27 5.47 -5.69
C THR A 133 -15.44 5.68 -4.73
N THR A 134 -15.18 5.73 -3.43
CA THR A 134 -16.20 5.77 -2.38
C THR A 134 -15.80 6.73 -1.27
N VAL A 135 -16.75 7.55 -0.83
CA VAL A 135 -16.59 8.43 0.34
C VAL A 135 -17.19 7.73 1.56
N TYR A 136 -16.39 7.58 2.62
CA TYR A 136 -16.86 7.07 3.90
C TYR A 136 -17.20 8.26 4.82
N PRO A 137 -18.25 8.14 5.65
CA PRO A 137 -18.57 9.17 6.65
C PRO A 137 -17.49 9.25 7.74
N ALA A 138 -17.49 10.34 8.51
CA ALA A 138 -16.68 10.45 9.72
C ALA A 138 -16.96 9.28 10.66
N GLY A 139 -15.92 8.74 11.30
CA GLY A 139 -16.07 7.62 12.22
C GLY A 139 -14.80 6.84 12.45
N ILE A 140 -14.91 5.84 13.32
CA ILE A 140 -13.85 4.88 13.58
C ILE A 140 -14.08 3.64 12.72
N TYR A 141 -13.03 3.26 12.00
CA TYR A 141 -13.00 2.07 11.15
C TYR A 141 -11.78 1.22 11.48
N TYR A 142 -11.90 -0.07 11.18
CA TYR A 142 -10.76 -1.00 11.22
C TYR A 142 -10.65 -1.71 9.88
N VAL A 143 -9.42 -1.87 9.41
CA VAL A 143 -9.12 -2.80 8.33
C VAL A 143 -8.49 -4.03 8.96
N ARG A 144 -9.10 -5.19 8.78
CA ARG A 144 -8.56 -6.48 9.20
C ARG A 144 -7.99 -7.20 8.00
N VAL A 145 -6.71 -7.56 8.04
CA VAL A 145 -6.03 -8.35 7.00
C VAL A 145 -5.77 -9.75 7.54
N PHE A 146 -6.08 -10.75 6.73
CA PHE A 146 -5.94 -12.15 7.13
C PHE A 146 -5.82 -13.09 5.91
N ASN A 147 -5.49 -14.34 6.16
CA ASN A 147 -5.68 -15.45 5.23
C ASN A 147 -5.92 -16.75 6.01
N ALA A 148 -6.13 -17.86 5.31
CA ALA A 148 -6.49 -19.14 5.95
C ALA A 148 -5.47 -19.63 7.01
N SER A 149 -4.20 -19.28 6.87
CA SER A 149 -3.13 -19.66 7.83
C SER A 149 -2.65 -18.49 8.69
N ASN A 150 -3.11 -17.28 8.44
CA ASN A 150 -2.59 -16.03 8.99
C ASN A 150 -1.05 -15.94 8.92
N THR A 151 -0.51 -16.25 7.75
CA THR A 151 0.94 -16.19 7.53
C THR A 151 1.27 -15.56 6.19
N GLY A 152 2.44 -14.91 6.14
CA GLY A 152 3.01 -14.39 4.90
C GLY A 152 3.14 -12.88 4.85
N LYS A 153 3.97 -12.42 3.92
CA LYS A 153 4.29 -11.01 3.70
C LYS A 153 3.30 -10.37 2.76
N TYR A 154 2.77 -9.21 3.14
CA TYR A 154 1.84 -8.44 2.33
C TYR A 154 2.13 -6.94 2.43
N VAL A 155 1.53 -6.17 1.55
CA VAL A 155 1.55 -4.70 1.60
C VAL A 155 0.10 -4.21 1.60
N LEU A 156 -0.29 -3.53 2.66
CA LEU A 156 -1.56 -2.82 2.72
C LEU A 156 -1.37 -1.42 2.12
N ALA A 157 -1.99 -1.17 0.97
CA ALA A 157 -2.10 0.16 0.40
C ALA A 157 -3.36 0.84 0.97
N ILE A 158 -3.20 2.04 1.54
CA ILE A 158 -4.33 2.80 2.09
C ILE A 158 -4.21 4.27 1.71
N GLY A 159 -5.36 4.91 1.41
CA GLY A 159 -5.41 6.28 0.92
C GLY A 159 -4.83 6.45 -0.49
N ASP A 160 -5.21 7.51 -1.15
CA ASP A 160 -4.77 7.80 -2.53
C ASP A 160 -4.34 9.26 -2.74
N ASP A 161 -4.26 10.05 -1.66
CA ASP A 161 -3.75 11.41 -1.68
C ASP A 161 -2.23 11.40 -1.47
N GLU A 162 -1.50 11.63 -2.54
CA GLU A 162 -0.04 11.58 -2.58
C GLU A 162 0.55 12.90 -2.06
N ARG A 163 0.93 12.92 -0.78
CA ARG A 163 1.58 14.05 -0.13
C ARG A 163 2.97 13.66 0.36
N PHE A 164 4.00 14.24 -0.23
CA PHE A 164 5.38 14.03 0.19
C PHE A 164 5.90 15.23 0.96
N GLY A 165 6.00 15.10 2.28
CA GLY A 165 6.70 16.06 3.12
C GLY A 165 8.24 15.97 2.99
N LEU A 166 8.95 17.06 3.29
CA LEU A 166 10.42 17.06 3.28
C LEU A 166 11.02 16.00 4.21
N GLY A 167 10.37 15.73 5.36
CA GLY A 167 10.77 14.65 6.28
C GLY A 167 10.68 13.27 5.65
N THR A 168 9.59 12.99 4.92
CA THR A 168 9.40 11.73 4.19
C THR A 168 10.49 11.50 3.16
N LEU A 169 10.90 12.53 2.42
CA LEU A 169 11.98 12.43 1.42
C LEU A 169 13.33 12.06 2.01
N LEU A 170 13.58 12.40 3.28
CA LEU A 170 14.84 12.06 3.96
C LEU A 170 14.87 10.60 4.45
N THR A 171 13.72 10.04 4.83
CA THR A 171 13.63 8.68 5.41
C THR A 171 13.26 7.61 4.36
N ILE A 172 12.57 7.99 3.28
CA ILE A 172 12.02 7.07 2.29
C ILE A 172 13.07 6.08 1.72
N ARG A 173 14.30 6.53 1.48
CA ARG A 173 15.37 5.68 0.93
C ARG A 173 15.79 4.58 1.90
N GLY A 174 15.83 4.88 3.19
CA GLY A 174 16.14 3.89 4.23
C GLY A 174 15.03 2.84 4.29
N THR A 175 13.78 3.29 4.43
CA THR A 175 12.62 2.40 4.47
C THR A 175 12.53 1.53 3.22
N MET A 176 12.71 2.10 2.02
CA MET A 176 12.68 1.33 0.77
C MET A 176 13.79 0.27 0.69
N ARG A 177 15.00 0.56 1.20
CA ARG A 177 16.07 -0.44 1.25
C ARG A 177 15.71 -1.58 2.19
N ASP A 178 15.21 -1.24 3.37
CA ASP A 178 14.87 -2.23 4.40
C ASP A 178 13.66 -3.10 3.97
N THR A 179 12.64 -2.51 3.36
CA THR A 179 11.52 -3.25 2.76
C THR A 179 11.98 -4.13 1.59
N ALA A 180 12.89 -3.63 0.74
CA ALA A 180 13.42 -4.43 -0.37
C ALA A 180 14.16 -5.66 0.13
N ALA A 181 15.04 -5.51 1.12
CA ALA A 181 15.78 -6.61 1.73
C ALA A 181 14.85 -7.66 2.35
N MET A 182 13.77 -7.23 3.00
CA MET A 182 12.86 -8.14 3.68
C MET A 182 11.86 -8.84 2.75
N PHE A 183 11.43 -8.16 1.67
CA PHE A 183 10.31 -8.64 0.85
C PHE A 183 10.75 -9.20 -0.51
N TRP A 184 11.95 -8.90 -1.01
CA TRP A 184 12.43 -9.34 -2.33
C TRP A 184 13.77 -10.06 -2.33
N ASP A 185 14.57 -10.00 -1.27
CA ASP A 185 15.90 -10.64 -1.25
C ASP A 185 15.85 -12.13 -0.82
N GLU A 186 14.67 -12.77 -0.88
CA GLU A 186 14.53 -14.20 -0.64
C GLU A 186 15.05 -14.97 -1.84
N THR A 187 15.90 -15.97 -1.57
CA THR A 187 16.50 -16.83 -2.60
C THR A 187 15.62 -18.02 -2.96
N ASP A 188 14.71 -18.39 -2.07
CA ASP A 188 13.81 -19.52 -2.22
C ASP A 188 12.35 -19.03 -2.24
N CYS A 189 11.50 -19.74 -2.99
CA CYS A 189 10.06 -19.45 -3.00
C CYS A 189 9.47 -19.86 -1.63
N PRO A 190 8.90 -18.92 -0.84
CA PRO A 190 8.38 -19.16 0.50
C PRO A 190 7.09 -20.01 0.53
#